data_f82fbabf315c3c32e0853144f7fe2696
#
_entry.id   f82fbabf315c3c32e0853144f7fe2696
#
_cell.length_a   1.000
_cell.length_b   1.000
_cell.length_c   1.000
_cell.angle_alpha   90.00
_cell.angle_beta   90.00
_cell.angle_gamma   90.00
#
_symmetry.space_group_name_H-M   'P 1'
#
loop_
_entity.id
_entity.type
_entity.pdbx_description
1 polymer ?
#
loop_
_entity_poly.entity_id
_entity_poly.type
_entity_poly.pdbx_seq_one_letter_code
_entity_poly.pdbx_strand_id
1 'polypeptide(L)'
;MLTSDGAVFETAGGRAVTLRPANEDDYEDLVRVYASTRAAELAQVTWWDDAQKLDFCRSQYDAQKLEYDARYPGAEYDVILLEGRTAGRIWVGRDEEEIRLLDIALLPEAQRQGVGAALVGALIDEARSSGKRLRHMVFILNEGARLFYERLGFRVFGEFSGYFQMEWKPESDDEAVGC
;
A
#
# COMPACT_ATOMS: atom_id res chain seq x y z
N MET A 1 -11.71 8.63 -7.58
CA MET A 1 -11.31 8.97 -6.22
C MET A 1 -11.39 7.71 -5.37
N LEU A 2 -10.25 7.29 -4.85
CA LEU A 2 -10.20 6.11 -3.97
C LEU A 2 -10.68 6.58 -2.60
N THR A 3 -11.98 6.44 -2.33
CA THR A 3 -12.57 6.81 -1.04
C THR A 3 -13.05 5.55 -0.34
N SER A 4 -12.88 5.51 0.97
CA SER A 4 -13.29 4.43 1.87
C SER A 4 -14.80 4.18 1.93
N ASP A 5 -15.60 4.93 1.20
CA ASP A 5 -17.06 4.91 1.33
C ASP A 5 -17.70 4.05 0.22
N GLY A 6 -17.43 2.75 0.26
CA GLY A 6 -18.14 1.75 -0.55
C GLY A 6 -17.76 1.69 -2.03
N ALA A 7 -16.66 2.31 -2.44
CA ALA A 7 -16.17 2.17 -3.80
C ALA A 7 -15.78 0.71 -4.07
N VAL A 8 -16.28 0.17 -5.19
CA VAL A 8 -15.95 -1.18 -5.66
C VAL A 8 -14.98 -1.05 -6.82
N PHE A 9 -13.83 -1.68 -6.69
CA PHE A 9 -12.83 -1.82 -7.75
C PHE A 9 -12.90 -3.24 -8.28
N GLU A 10 -12.55 -3.43 -9.52
CA GLU A 10 -12.47 -4.77 -10.11
C GLU A 10 -11.03 -5.09 -10.48
N THR A 11 -10.60 -6.30 -10.16
CA THR A 11 -9.36 -6.84 -10.69
C THR A 11 -9.52 -7.14 -12.18
N ALA A 12 -8.42 -7.29 -12.92
CA ALA A 12 -8.46 -7.71 -14.33
C ALA A 12 -9.16 -9.07 -14.54
N GLY A 13 -9.29 -9.87 -13.48
CA GLY A 13 -10.03 -11.14 -13.46
C GLY A 13 -11.51 -11.00 -13.06
N GLY A 14 -12.05 -9.77 -12.92
CA GLY A 14 -13.45 -9.52 -12.58
C GLY A 14 -13.81 -9.76 -11.11
N ARG A 15 -12.81 -9.81 -10.20
CA ARG A 15 -13.08 -9.99 -8.76
C ARG A 15 -13.28 -8.63 -8.09
N ALA A 16 -14.29 -8.54 -7.23
CA ALA A 16 -14.61 -7.31 -6.52
C ALA A 16 -13.62 -7.04 -5.38
N VAL A 17 -13.04 -5.84 -5.39
CA VAL A 17 -12.18 -5.30 -4.33
C VAL A 17 -12.90 -4.10 -3.74
N THR A 18 -13.06 -4.08 -2.41
CA THR A 18 -13.65 -2.95 -1.70
C THR A 18 -12.72 -2.47 -0.59
N LEU A 19 -12.84 -1.20 -0.24
CA LEU A 19 -12.17 -0.60 0.90
C LEU A 19 -13.19 -0.18 1.94
N ARG A 20 -12.83 -0.29 3.20
CA ARG A 20 -13.55 0.33 4.31
C ARG A 20 -12.58 0.80 5.38
N PRO A 21 -12.90 1.87 6.13
CA PRO A 21 -12.08 2.32 7.24
C PRO A 21 -11.78 1.17 8.22
N ALA A 22 -10.51 1.08 8.63
CA ALA A 22 -10.10 0.16 9.67
C ALA A 22 -10.64 0.61 11.03
N ASN A 23 -11.07 -0.35 11.84
CA ASN A 23 -11.56 -0.10 13.20
C ASN A 23 -10.93 -1.08 14.20
N GLU A 24 -11.32 -0.99 15.48
CA GLU A 24 -10.72 -1.80 16.54
C GLU A 24 -10.97 -3.32 16.37
N ASP A 25 -12.09 -3.71 15.75
CA ASP A 25 -12.43 -5.13 15.53
C ASP A 25 -11.49 -5.78 14.48
N ASP A 26 -10.80 -4.97 13.68
CA ASP A 26 -9.87 -5.45 12.66
C ASP A 26 -8.46 -5.75 13.19
N TYR A 27 -8.18 -5.43 14.45
CA TYR A 27 -6.83 -5.46 15.02
C TYR A 27 -6.08 -6.76 14.72
N GLU A 28 -6.67 -7.90 15.04
CA GLU A 28 -6.01 -9.20 14.85
C GLU A 28 -5.77 -9.53 13.38
N ASP A 29 -6.71 -9.19 12.50
CA ASP A 29 -6.54 -9.35 11.05
C ASP A 29 -5.43 -8.45 10.52
N LEU A 30 -5.35 -7.19 10.98
CA LEU A 30 -4.31 -6.24 10.57
C LEU A 30 -2.93 -6.63 11.10
N VAL A 31 -2.84 -7.18 12.32
CA VAL A 31 -1.61 -7.80 12.85
C VAL A 31 -1.21 -8.99 11.98
N ARG A 32 -2.16 -9.84 11.55
CA ARG A 32 -1.88 -10.95 10.64
C ARG A 32 -1.36 -10.46 9.27
N VAL A 33 -1.94 -9.40 8.73
CA VAL A 33 -1.44 -8.76 7.49
C VAL A 33 -0.01 -8.26 7.71
N TYR A 34 0.27 -7.58 8.83
CA TYR A 34 1.62 -7.13 9.16
C TYR A 34 2.60 -8.30 9.27
N ALA A 35 2.25 -9.33 10.02
CA ALA A 35 3.09 -10.52 10.21
C ALA A 35 3.43 -11.21 8.88
N SER A 36 2.49 -11.25 7.93
CA SER A 36 2.73 -11.81 6.60
C SER A 36 3.82 -11.09 5.83
N THR A 37 3.96 -9.78 6.02
CA THR A 37 5.03 -8.98 5.39
C THR A 37 6.42 -9.27 5.98
N ARG A 38 6.48 -9.83 7.19
CA ARG A 38 7.71 -10.15 7.94
C ARG A 38 8.02 -11.65 7.95
N ALA A 39 7.21 -12.46 7.28
CA ALA A 39 7.29 -13.92 7.36
C ALA A 39 8.68 -14.47 7.00
N ALA A 40 9.31 -13.94 5.95
CA ALA A 40 10.64 -14.37 5.52
C ALA A 40 11.74 -14.04 6.55
N GLU A 41 11.66 -12.90 7.23
CA GLU A 41 12.58 -12.49 8.28
C GLU A 41 12.37 -13.33 9.54
N LEU A 42 11.11 -13.52 9.94
CA LEU A 42 10.76 -14.30 11.14
C LEU A 42 11.02 -15.79 10.98
N ALA A 43 11.04 -16.31 9.76
CA ALA A 43 11.46 -17.68 9.49
C ALA A 43 12.94 -17.95 9.87
N GLN A 44 13.78 -16.92 9.85
CA GLN A 44 15.19 -17.03 10.24
C GLN A 44 15.40 -17.01 11.76
N VAL A 45 14.38 -16.56 12.51
CA VAL A 45 14.40 -16.52 13.98
C VAL A 45 13.90 -17.86 14.52
N THR A 46 14.77 -18.88 14.50
CA THR A 46 14.40 -20.26 14.82
C THR A 46 14.28 -20.54 16.31
N TRP A 47 14.76 -19.62 17.17
CA TRP A 47 14.72 -19.73 18.64
C TRP A 47 13.48 -19.10 19.28
N TRP A 48 12.62 -18.46 18.50
CA TRP A 48 11.31 -17.98 18.94
C TRP A 48 10.23 -18.97 18.54
N ASP A 49 9.29 -19.20 19.44
CA ASP A 49 8.06 -19.89 19.11
C ASP A 49 7.06 -18.97 18.36
N ASP A 50 5.94 -19.52 17.91
CA ASP A 50 4.95 -18.75 17.12
C ASP A 50 4.29 -17.66 17.96
N ALA A 51 4.10 -17.85 19.28
CA ALA A 51 3.53 -16.85 20.16
C ALA A 51 4.49 -15.65 20.33
N GLN A 52 5.77 -15.89 20.53
CA GLN A 52 6.78 -14.85 20.60
C GLN A 52 6.89 -14.04 19.30
N LYS A 53 6.83 -14.72 18.15
CA LYS A 53 6.82 -14.06 16.84
C LYS A 53 5.58 -13.17 16.65
N LEU A 54 4.42 -13.66 17.08
CA LEU A 54 3.18 -12.91 16.99
C LEU A 54 3.19 -11.69 17.92
N ASP A 55 3.64 -11.82 19.16
CA ASP A 55 3.75 -10.70 20.10
C ASP A 55 4.75 -9.64 19.62
N PHE A 56 5.84 -10.06 19.00
CA PHE A 56 6.73 -9.13 18.30
C PHE A 56 6.01 -8.39 17.17
N CYS A 57 5.28 -9.10 16.32
CA CYS A 57 4.51 -8.47 15.25
C CYS A 57 3.47 -7.47 15.76
N ARG A 58 2.77 -7.79 16.86
CA ARG A 58 1.83 -6.86 17.50
C ARG A 58 2.53 -5.58 17.92
N SER A 59 3.63 -5.68 18.65
CA SER A 59 4.38 -4.51 19.11
C SER A 59 4.90 -3.64 17.96
N GLN A 60 5.35 -4.26 16.87
CA GLN A 60 5.85 -3.53 15.70
C GLN A 60 4.71 -2.91 14.87
N TYR A 61 3.58 -3.58 14.76
CA TYR A 61 2.38 -3.03 14.13
C TYR A 61 1.87 -1.81 14.88
N ASP A 62 1.77 -1.89 16.22
CA ASP A 62 1.35 -0.78 17.08
C ASP A 62 2.29 0.42 16.95
N ALA A 63 3.61 0.18 16.93
CA ALA A 63 4.61 1.22 16.75
C ALA A 63 4.48 1.90 15.37
N GLN A 64 4.30 1.11 14.30
CA GLN A 64 4.09 1.62 12.94
C GLN A 64 2.81 2.47 12.86
N LYS A 65 1.72 1.98 13.45
CA LYS A 65 0.45 2.71 13.47
C LYS A 65 0.59 4.06 14.17
N LEU A 66 1.21 4.05 15.36
CA LEU A 66 1.44 5.28 16.13
C LEU A 66 2.32 6.28 15.36
N GLU A 67 3.38 5.81 14.70
CA GLU A 67 4.25 6.67 13.88
C GLU A 67 3.48 7.28 12.70
N TYR A 68 2.68 6.49 11.99
CA TYR A 68 1.93 6.98 10.83
C TYR A 68 0.83 7.95 11.22
N ASP A 69 0.09 7.69 12.31
CA ASP A 69 -0.93 8.60 12.82
C ASP A 69 -0.33 9.95 13.24
N ALA A 70 0.87 9.93 13.85
CA ALA A 70 1.56 11.15 14.25
C ALA A 70 2.17 11.93 13.07
N ARG A 71 2.72 11.22 12.07
CA ARG A 71 3.44 11.83 10.95
C ARG A 71 2.53 12.27 9.80
N TYR A 72 1.39 11.60 9.63
CA TYR A 72 0.44 11.84 8.55
C TYR A 72 -0.99 11.99 9.11
N PRO A 73 -1.24 13.05 9.91
CA PRO A 73 -2.57 13.28 10.46
C PRO A 73 -3.58 13.48 9.32
N GLY A 74 -4.69 12.72 9.39
CA GLY A 74 -5.70 12.72 8.33
C GLY A 74 -5.46 11.75 7.18
N ALA A 75 -4.41 10.92 7.22
CA ALA A 75 -4.27 9.82 6.29
C ALA A 75 -5.39 8.79 6.49
N GLU A 76 -5.93 8.28 5.38
CA GLU A 76 -6.94 7.22 5.39
C GLU A 76 -6.27 5.87 5.58
N TYR A 77 -6.77 5.11 6.54
CA TYR A 77 -6.31 3.76 6.82
C TYR A 77 -7.47 2.77 6.65
N ASP A 78 -7.37 1.94 5.63
CA ASP A 78 -8.44 1.07 5.20
C ASP A 78 -8.05 -0.41 5.20
N VAL A 79 -9.03 -1.25 5.52
CA VAL A 79 -9.00 -2.69 5.26
C VAL A 79 -9.35 -2.92 3.79
N ILE A 80 -8.52 -3.70 3.12
CA ILE A 80 -8.79 -4.20 1.77
C ILE A 80 -9.60 -5.48 1.88
N LEU A 81 -10.75 -5.51 1.23
CA LEU A 81 -11.59 -6.70 1.12
C LEU A 81 -11.58 -7.21 -0.32
N LEU A 82 -11.35 -8.50 -0.49
CA LEU A 82 -11.50 -9.21 -1.75
C LEU A 82 -12.72 -10.13 -1.63
N GLU A 83 -13.76 -9.85 -2.42
CA GLU A 83 -15.04 -10.57 -2.34
C GLU A 83 -15.60 -10.63 -0.91
N GLY A 84 -15.50 -9.51 -0.18
CA GLY A 84 -15.99 -9.36 1.19
C GLY A 84 -15.15 -9.98 2.29
N ARG A 85 -13.96 -10.54 1.97
CA ARG A 85 -13.04 -11.12 2.96
C ARG A 85 -11.80 -10.25 3.11
N THR A 86 -11.29 -10.11 4.32
CA THR A 86 -10.04 -9.39 4.59
C THR A 86 -8.91 -9.96 3.73
N ALA A 87 -8.36 -9.11 2.88
CA ALA A 87 -7.29 -9.42 1.94
C ALA A 87 -6.00 -8.63 2.22
N GLY A 88 -6.10 -7.53 2.97
CA GLY A 88 -4.95 -6.70 3.26
C GLY A 88 -5.33 -5.37 3.89
N ARG A 89 -4.40 -4.43 3.81
CA ARG A 89 -4.57 -3.06 4.27
C ARG A 89 -3.96 -2.07 3.29
N ILE A 90 -4.44 -0.83 3.31
CA ILE A 90 -3.88 0.28 2.55
C ILE A 90 -3.91 1.55 3.39
N TRP A 91 -2.88 2.38 3.28
CA TRP A 91 -2.76 3.64 3.98
C TRP A 91 -2.39 4.75 2.99
N VAL A 92 -3.21 5.79 2.89
CA VAL A 92 -3.07 6.84 1.89
C VAL A 92 -3.19 8.21 2.52
N GLY A 93 -2.13 9.00 2.40
CA GLY A 93 -2.13 10.42 2.73
C GLY A 93 -2.44 11.26 1.49
N ARG A 94 -3.11 12.40 1.70
CA ARG A 94 -3.42 13.37 0.64
C ARG A 94 -3.16 14.77 1.14
N ASP A 95 -2.49 15.57 0.32
CA ASP A 95 -2.34 17.00 0.54
C ASP A 95 -2.67 17.78 -0.75
N GLU A 96 -2.35 19.05 -0.81
CA GLU A 96 -2.66 19.92 -1.96
C GLU A 96 -1.86 19.52 -3.21
N GLU A 97 -0.63 18.99 -3.06
CA GLU A 97 0.30 18.73 -4.15
C GLU A 97 0.43 17.26 -4.52
N GLU A 98 0.22 16.36 -3.54
CA GLU A 98 0.49 14.94 -3.76
C GLU A 98 -0.54 14.01 -3.09
N ILE A 99 -0.61 12.81 -3.65
CA ILE A 99 -1.17 11.62 -3.02
C ILE A 99 0.03 10.77 -2.60
N ARG A 100 0.04 10.31 -1.36
CA ARG A 100 1.12 9.47 -0.84
C ARG A 100 0.57 8.12 -0.43
N LEU A 101 0.93 7.08 -1.16
CA LEU A 101 0.70 5.71 -0.74
C LEU A 101 1.74 5.38 0.36
N LEU A 102 1.29 5.43 1.61
CA LEU A 102 2.16 5.21 2.78
C LEU A 102 2.47 3.73 2.97
N ASP A 103 1.46 2.88 2.82
CA ASP A 103 1.59 1.44 2.95
C ASP A 103 0.50 0.73 2.13
N ILE A 104 0.84 -0.40 1.55
CA ILE A 104 -0.09 -1.38 1.00
C ILE A 104 0.47 -2.78 1.25
N ALA A 105 -0.30 -3.61 1.92
CA ALA A 105 0.08 -4.98 2.21
C ALA A 105 -1.10 -5.92 1.95
N LEU A 106 -0.82 -7.02 1.25
CA LEU A 106 -1.78 -8.05 0.93
C LEU A 106 -1.38 -9.38 1.58
N LEU A 107 -2.35 -10.07 2.14
CA LEU A 107 -2.17 -11.45 2.58
C LEU A 107 -1.69 -12.34 1.41
N PRO A 108 -0.85 -13.36 1.67
CA PRO A 108 -0.31 -14.22 0.60
C PRO A 108 -1.36 -14.80 -0.33
N GLU A 109 -2.51 -15.19 0.21
CA GLU A 109 -3.65 -15.73 -0.53
C GLU A 109 -4.34 -14.72 -1.45
N ALA A 110 -4.20 -13.41 -1.19
CA ALA A 110 -4.76 -12.35 -2.01
C ALA A 110 -3.75 -11.77 -3.03
N GLN A 111 -2.49 -12.14 -2.92
CA GLN A 111 -1.45 -11.67 -3.83
C GLN A 111 -1.61 -12.28 -5.23
N ARG A 112 -1.05 -11.60 -6.25
CA ARG A 112 -1.08 -12.02 -7.67
C ARG A 112 -2.47 -12.25 -8.26
N GLN A 113 -3.50 -11.69 -7.63
CA GLN A 113 -4.89 -11.72 -8.09
C GLN A 113 -5.35 -10.38 -8.68
N GLY A 114 -4.43 -9.44 -8.93
CA GLY A 114 -4.72 -8.14 -9.51
C GLY A 114 -5.18 -7.09 -8.51
N VAL A 115 -5.32 -7.42 -7.21
CA VAL A 115 -5.81 -6.48 -6.17
C VAL A 115 -4.93 -5.23 -6.08
N GLY A 116 -3.60 -5.42 -5.96
CA GLY A 116 -2.67 -4.28 -5.90
C GLY A 116 -2.74 -3.39 -7.16
N ALA A 117 -2.84 -4.01 -8.34
CA ALA A 117 -2.94 -3.27 -9.59
C ALA A 117 -4.24 -2.47 -9.69
N ALA A 118 -5.37 -3.02 -9.24
CA ALA A 118 -6.65 -2.32 -9.22
C ALA A 118 -6.60 -1.09 -8.30
N LEU A 119 -6.07 -1.24 -7.08
CA LEU A 119 -6.01 -0.15 -6.10
C LEU A 119 -4.99 0.93 -6.48
N VAL A 120 -3.78 0.55 -6.90
CA VAL A 120 -2.76 1.51 -7.35
C VAL A 120 -3.21 2.19 -8.64
N GLY A 121 -3.88 1.47 -9.55
CA GLY A 121 -4.50 2.05 -10.73
C GLY A 121 -5.54 3.13 -10.39
N ALA A 122 -6.40 2.87 -9.42
CA ALA A 122 -7.38 3.86 -8.94
C ALA A 122 -6.71 5.11 -8.33
N LEU A 123 -5.58 4.95 -7.60
CA LEU A 123 -4.78 6.08 -7.11
C LEU A 123 -4.13 6.87 -8.25
N ILE A 124 -3.68 6.19 -9.31
CA ILE A 124 -3.15 6.84 -10.52
C ILE A 124 -4.25 7.66 -11.20
N ASP A 125 -5.46 7.12 -11.33
CA ASP A 125 -6.59 7.83 -11.93
C ASP A 125 -7.02 9.04 -11.10
N GLU A 126 -6.99 8.93 -9.77
CA GLU A 126 -7.20 10.04 -8.85
C GLU A 126 -6.10 11.12 -9.02
N ALA A 127 -4.83 10.72 -9.05
CA ALA A 127 -3.71 11.62 -9.26
C ALA A 127 -3.81 12.35 -10.60
N ARG A 128 -4.16 11.62 -11.67
CA ARG A 128 -4.37 12.18 -13.01
C ARG A 128 -5.50 13.22 -13.03
N SER A 129 -6.64 12.88 -12.45
CA SER A 129 -7.83 13.77 -12.45
C SER A 129 -7.65 15.01 -11.58
N SER A 130 -6.84 14.94 -10.54
CA SER A 130 -6.55 16.04 -9.62
C SER A 130 -5.28 16.84 -9.98
N GLY A 131 -4.53 16.41 -11.00
CA GLY A 131 -3.25 17.01 -11.38
C GLY A 131 -2.13 16.83 -10.34
N LYS A 132 -2.28 15.87 -9.43
CA LYS A 132 -1.34 15.62 -8.33
C LYS A 132 -0.30 14.56 -8.70
N ARG A 133 0.81 14.57 -7.97
CA ARG A 133 1.79 13.48 -7.98
C ARG A 133 1.28 12.32 -7.11
N LEU A 134 1.60 11.09 -7.49
CA LEU A 134 1.43 9.94 -6.62
C LEU A 134 2.82 9.41 -6.23
N ARG A 135 3.09 9.32 -4.93
CA ARG A 135 4.38 8.90 -4.38
C ARG A 135 4.26 7.69 -3.49
N HIS A 136 5.31 6.87 -3.53
CA HIS A 136 5.46 5.69 -2.68
C HIS A 136 6.93 5.41 -2.39
N MET A 137 7.20 4.71 -1.29
CA MET A 137 8.54 4.25 -0.93
C MET A 137 8.62 2.73 -1.01
N VAL A 138 9.62 2.21 -1.72
CA VAL A 138 9.85 0.77 -1.90
C VAL A 138 11.20 0.40 -1.31
N PHE A 139 11.22 -0.60 -0.43
CA PHE A 139 12.48 -1.11 0.12
C PHE A 139 13.41 -1.59 -1.01
N ILE A 140 14.68 -1.16 -0.99
CA ILE A 140 15.62 -1.38 -2.11
C ILE A 140 15.82 -2.85 -2.47
N LEU A 141 15.69 -3.76 -1.50
CA LEU A 141 15.81 -5.20 -1.74
C LEU A 141 14.50 -5.84 -2.24
N ASN A 142 13.40 -5.09 -2.28
CA ASN A 142 12.13 -5.58 -2.82
C ASN A 142 12.03 -5.29 -4.33
N GLU A 143 12.82 -6.01 -5.12
CA GLU A 143 12.84 -5.87 -6.57
C GLU A 143 11.47 -6.13 -7.21
N GLY A 144 10.72 -7.10 -6.68
CA GLY A 144 9.39 -7.43 -7.17
C GLY A 144 8.42 -6.25 -7.07
N ALA A 145 8.43 -5.54 -5.93
CA ALA A 145 7.63 -4.34 -5.75
C ALA A 145 8.11 -3.20 -6.66
N ARG A 146 9.42 -2.96 -6.77
CA ARG A 146 9.98 -1.96 -7.67
C ARG A 146 9.50 -2.17 -9.11
N LEU A 147 9.66 -3.36 -9.64
CA LEU A 147 9.23 -3.72 -10.99
C LEU A 147 7.71 -3.62 -11.18
N PHE A 148 6.94 -3.91 -10.14
CA PHE A 148 5.48 -3.73 -10.16
C PHE A 148 5.10 -2.25 -10.36
N TYR A 149 5.68 -1.33 -9.57
CA TYR A 149 5.42 0.09 -9.70
C TYR A 149 5.95 0.68 -11.00
N GLU A 150 7.14 0.26 -11.47
CA GLU A 150 7.68 0.69 -12.77
C GLU A 150 6.75 0.33 -13.94
N ARG A 151 6.15 -0.87 -13.92
CA ARG A 151 5.14 -1.27 -14.93
C ARG A 151 3.87 -0.41 -14.89
N LEU A 152 3.56 0.20 -13.77
CA LEU A 152 2.44 1.15 -13.62
C LEU A 152 2.83 2.59 -13.95
N GLY A 153 4.07 2.83 -14.41
CA GLY A 153 4.55 4.14 -14.84
C GLY A 153 5.24 4.96 -13.75
N PHE A 154 5.48 4.38 -12.57
CA PHE A 154 6.31 5.05 -11.57
C PHE A 154 7.78 5.08 -11.99
N ARG A 155 8.47 6.13 -11.54
CA ARG A 155 9.93 6.28 -11.73
C ARG A 155 10.61 6.53 -10.39
N VAL A 156 11.80 5.99 -10.21
CA VAL A 156 12.65 6.31 -9.06
C VAL A 156 13.18 7.73 -9.26
N PHE A 157 12.98 8.59 -8.27
CA PHE A 157 13.50 9.95 -8.26
C PHE A 157 14.49 10.22 -7.13
N GLY A 158 14.67 9.29 -6.20
CA GLY A 158 15.62 9.39 -5.11
C GLY A 158 15.69 8.12 -4.27
N GLU A 159 16.62 8.14 -3.33
CA GLU A 159 16.79 7.10 -2.30
C GLU A 159 16.86 7.76 -0.93
N PHE A 160 16.25 7.14 0.05
CA PHE A 160 16.29 7.59 1.43
C PHE A 160 16.20 6.41 2.40
N SER A 161 17.18 6.30 3.30
CA SER A 161 17.16 5.31 4.40
C SER A 161 16.91 3.86 3.95
N GLY A 162 17.47 3.45 2.80
CA GLY A 162 17.31 2.10 2.26
C GLY A 162 16.02 1.87 1.46
N TYR A 163 15.34 2.93 1.07
CA TYR A 163 14.14 2.89 0.24
C TYR A 163 14.32 3.70 -1.03
N PHE A 164 13.85 3.18 -2.16
CA PHE A 164 13.61 3.98 -3.35
C PHE A 164 12.40 4.89 -3.14
N GLN A 165 12.57 6.16 -3.42
CA GLN A 165 11.47 7.11 -3.55
C GLN A 165 10.95 7.03 -4.97
N MET A 166 9.73 6.56 -5.15
CA MET A 166 9.09 6.38 -6.45
C MET A 166 7.94 7.37 -6.63
N GLU A 167 7.81 7.88 -7.85
CA GLU A 167 6.83 8.90 -8.21
C GLU A 167 6.17 8.56 -9.54
N TRP A 168 4.86 8.73 -9.58
CA TRP A 168 4.06 8.82 -10.79
C TRP A 168 3.56 10.26 -10.95
N LYS A 169 3.64 10.80 -12.16
CA LYS A 169 3.13 12.14 -12.52
C LYS A 169 2.18 12.05 -13.69
N PRO A 170 1.10 12.89 -13.73
CA PRO A 170 0.38 13.10 -14.97
C PRO A 170 1.33 13.66 -16.03
N GLU A 171 1.16 13.23 -17.26
CA GLU A 171 1.90 13.81 -18.39
C GLU A 171 1.56 15.29 -18.47
N SER A 172 2.56 16.16 -18.41
CA SER A 172 2.38 17.58 -18.69
C SER A 172 2.22 17.77 -20.21
N ASP A 173 1.27 18.58 -20.64
CA ASP A 173 1.04 18.92 -22.06
C ASP A 173 2.27 19.57 -22.72
N ASP A 174 3.33 19.90 -21.98
CA ASP A 174 4.56 20.53 -22.45
C ASP A 174 5.58 19.56 -23.11
N GLU A 175 5.44 18.24 -22.98
CA GLU A 175 6.34 17.28 -23.67
C GLU A 175 5.86 16.90 -25.09
N ALA A 176 4.70 17.38 -25.53
CA ALA A 176 4.15 17.08 -26.87
C ALA A 176 4.64 18.07 -27.96
N VAL A 177 5.51 19.02 -27.65
CA VAL A 177 6.06 19.97 -28.64
C VAL A 177 7.58 19.81 -28.74
N GLY A 178 8.01 18.71 -29.30
CA GLY A 178 9.43 18.41 -29.50
C GLY A 178 9.65 17.33 -30.58
N CYS A 179 9.19 17.60 -31.78
CA CYS A 179 9.63 16.89 -33.00
C CYS A 179 9.84 17.90 -34.12
#